data_f7c0322a9a51b83cd9447ae465fd1fa5
#
_entry.id   f7c0322a9a51b83cd9447ae465fd1fa5
#
_cell.length_a   1.000
_cell.length_b   1.000
_cell.length_c   1.000
_cell.angle_alpha   90.00
_cell.angle_beta   90.00
_cell.angle_gamma   90.00
#
_symmetry.space_group_name_H-M   'P 1'
#
loop_
_entity.id
_entity.type
_entity.pdbx_description
1 polymer ?
#
loop_
_entity_poly.entity_id
_entity_poly.type
_entity_poly.pdbx_seq_one_letter_code
_entity_poly.pdbx_strand_id
1 'polypeptide(L)'
;YSSLYQVSSSAIMLDVGLAYNSSKRDLTASLIFRNIGYQIKPYYPGNKEKLPFEIVLGISNRLEHMPLRWHLALQHIETPNLFFEHTNSDMPQSNNFGYAVLKHIVFGSELLVHKNASIIFGYNNRTRFEMIMQDRRGLVGFSCGMSFKIKRFHFYYSRSSHHYSGALNSFGIVTNFQKQ
;
A
#
# COMPACT_ATOMS: atom_id res chain seq x y z
N TYR A 1 7.28 -16.40 11.56
CA TYR A 1 6.76 -17.61 12.22
C TYR A 1 5.25 -17.55 12.27
N SER A 2 4.60 -18.59 11.82
CA SER A 2 3.14 -18.75 11.88
C SER A 2 2.81 -20.15 12.40
N SER A 3 1.81 -20.25 13.27
CA SER A 3 1.36 -21.51 13.86
C SER A 3 -0.15 -21.62 13.72
N LEU A 4 -0.60 -22.74 13.17
CA LEU A 4 -2.01 -23.07 13.00
C LEU A 4 -2.26 -24.44 13.61
N TYR A 5 -2.97 -24.50 14.74
CA TYR A 5 -3.18 -25.74 15.50
C TYR A 5 -1.85 -26.44 15.86
N GLN A 6 -1.60 -27.62 15.29
CA GLN A 6 -0.39 -28.43 15.55
C GLN A 6 0.72 -28.24 14.51
N VAL A 7 0.52 -27.43 13.49
CA VAL A 7 1.49 -27.20 12.40
C VAL A 7 2.05 -25.80 12.47
N SER A 8 3.36 -25.67 12.22
CA SER A 8 4.06 -24.39 12.23
C SER A 8 4.86 -24.21 10.95
N SER A 9 4.89 -22.98 10.45
CA SER A 9 5.67 -22.57 9.29
C SER A 9 6.61 -21.43 9.66
N SER A 10 7.76 -21.36 9.00
CA SER A 10 8.69 -20.26 9.12
C SER A 10 9.27 -19.85 7.78
N ALA A 11 9.45 -18.54 7.60
CA ALA A 11 10.05 -17.95 6.40
C ALA A 11 11.00 -16.82 6.79
N ILE A 12 11.97 -16.55 5.93
CA ILE A 12 12.82 -15.35 6.00
C ILE A 12 12.49 -14.50 4.80
N MET A 13 12.26 -13.20 5.04
CA MET A 13 11.93 -12.20 4.04
C MET A 13 12.77 -10.95 4.26
N LEU A 14 13.12 -10.27 3.15
CA LEU A 14 13.87 -9.03 3.11
C LEU A 14 13.16 -8.04 2.21
N ASP A 15 13.07 -6.78 2.64
CA ASP A 15 12.59 -5.67 1.83
C ASP A 15 13.76 -4.78 1.44
N VAL A 16 13.83 -4.40 0.16
CA VAL A 16 14.86 -3.50 -0.37
C VAL A 16 14.17 -2.33 -1.05
N GLY A 17 14.56 -1.10 -0.69
CA GLY A 17 14.00 0.11 -1.24
C GLY A 17 15.07 1.08 -1.73
N LEU A 18 14.79 1.71 -2.87
CA LEU A 18 15.56 2.80 -3.45
C LEU A 18 14.67 4.04 -3.51
N ALA A 19 15.19 5.20 -3.12
CA ALA A 19 14.49 6.46 -3.23
C ALA A 19 15.40 7.53 -3.83
N TYR A 20 14.88 8.24 -4.82
CA TYR A 20 15.51 9.40 -5.44
C TYR A 20 14.71 10.65 -5.09
N ASN A 21 15.38 11.63 -4.48
CA ASN A 21 14.78 12.90 -4.10
C ASN A 21 15.40 14.05 -4.89
N SER A 22 14.59 14.79 -5.63
CA SER A 22 14.99 16.01 -6.32
C SER A 22 14.52 17.23 -5.54
N SER A 23 15.43 17.87 -4.81
CA SER A 23 15.12 19.07 -4.02
C SER A 23 14.66 20.26 -4.86
N LYS A 24 15.12 20.36 -6.12
CA LYS A 24 14.72 21.46 -7.04
C LYS A 24 13.27 21.39 -7.49
N ARG A 25 12.66 20.20 -7.48
CA ARG A 25 11.30 19.97 -8.00
C ARG A 25 10.36 19.41 -6.93
N ASP A 26 10.82 19.28 -5.67
CA ASP A 26 10.07 18.60 -4.60
C ASP A 26 9.52 17.22 -5.04
N LEU A 27 10.25 16.56 -5.95
CA LEU A 27 9.88 15.29 -6.55
C LEU A 27 10.62 14.15 -5.85
N THR A 28 9.88 13.14 -5.47
CA THR A 28 10.44 11.87 -4.96
C THR A 28 9.98 10.73 -5.87
N ALA A 29 10.92 9.91 -6.32
CA ALA A 29 10.64 8.63 -6.99
C ALA A 29 11.19 7.49 -6.13
N SER A 30 10.47 6.37 -6.07
CA SER A 30 10.86 5.22 -5.28
C SER A 30 10.60 3.91 -6.00
N LEU A 31 11.46 2.93 -5.71
CA LEU A 31 11.31 1.54 -6.14
C LEU A 31 11.53 0.65 -4.93
N ILE A 32 10.57 -0.22 -4.63
CA ILE A 32 10.61 -1.10 -3.49
C ILE A 32 10.35 -2.53 -3.94
N PHE A 33 11.20 -3.44 -3.49
CA PHE A 33 11.02 -4.88 -3.60
C PHE A 33 10.68 -5.40 -2.21
N ARG A 34 9.50 -5.99 -2.06
CA ARG A 34 9.00 -6.52 -0.79
C ARG A 34 9.00 -8.03 -0.78
N ASN A 35 9.21 -8.58 0.40
CA ASN A 35 9.10 -10.02 0.68
C ASN A 35 10.02 -10.87 -0.21
N ILE A 36 11.23 -10.39 -0.55
CA ILE A 36 12.26 -11.19 -1.19
C ILE A 36 12.71 -12.25 -0.20
N GLY A 37 12.39 -13.51 -0.44
CA GLY A 37 12.76 -14.53 0.53
C GLY A 37 12.27 -15.92 0.16
N TYR A 38 12.36 -16.81 1.12
CA TYR A 38 11.91 -18.18 0.96
C TYR A 38 11.38 -18.76 2.28
N GLN A 39 10.50 -19.75 2.14
CA GLN A 39 9.97 -20.51 3.26
C GLN A 39 11.00 -21.56 3.70
N ILE A 40 11.43 -21.47 4.97
CA ILE A 40 12.39 -22.41 5.58
C ILE A 40 11.68 -23.71 5.94
N LYS A 41 10.55 -23.58 6.66
CA LYS A 41 9.76 -24.72 7.11
C LYS A 41 8.34 -24.57 6.58
N PRO A 42 7.88 -25.45 5.68
CA PRO A 42 6.49 -25.45 5.22
C PRO A 42 5.56 -26.06 6.28
N TYR A 43 4.26 -25.79 6.19
CA TYR A 43 3.24 -26.41 7.04
C TYR A 43 3.20 -27.94 6.85
N TYR A 44 3.34 -28.40 5.60
CA TYR A 44 3.36 -29.81 5.25
C TYR A 44 4.65 -30.14 4.46
N PRO A 45 5.32 -31.26 4.78
CA PRO A 45 6.52 -31.69 4.03
C PRO A 45 6.22 -31.78 2.54
N GLY A 46 7.10 -31.17 1.72
CA GLY A 46 6.99 -31.20 0.26
C GLY A 46 6.13 -30.10 -0.36
N ASN A 47 5.31 -29.36 0.40
CA ASN A 47 4.48 -28.28 -0.12
C ASN A 47 5.01 -26.91 0.35
N LYS A 48 5.89 -26.29 -0.45
CA LYS A 48 6.38 -24.93 -0.20
C LYS A 48 5.43 -23.92 -0.84
N GLU A 49 4.96 -23.00 -0.02
CA GLU A 49 4.14 -21.87 -0.47
C GLU A 49 5.02 -20.76 -1.03
N LYS A 50 4.58 -20.13 -2.12
CA LYS A 50 5.25 -18.95 -2.66
C LYS A 50 5.02 -17.78 -1.69
N LEU A 51 6.09 -17.11 -1.32
CA LEU A 51 5.97 -15.87 -0.54
C LEU A 51 5.33 -14.76 -1.39
N PRO A 52 4.62 -13.82 -0.77
CA PRO A 52 3.95 -12.71 -1.46
C PRO A 52 4.97 -11.64 -1.89
N PHE A 53 5.85 -12.00 -2.83
CA PHE A 53 6.79 -11.05 -3.43
C PHE A 53 6.02 -9.93 -4.13
N GLU A 54 6.46 -8.70 -3.96
CA GLU A 54 5.81 -7.53 -4.53
C GLU A 54 6.83 -6.49 -4.99
N ILE A 55 6.59 -5.91 -6.17
CA ILE A 55 7.32 -4.77 -6.69
C ILE A 55 6.42 -3.53 -6.64
N VAL A 56 6.90 -2.47 -6.01
CA VAL A 56 6.19 -1.19 -5.89
C VAL A 56 7.03 -0.08 -6.49
N LEU A 57 6.45 0.65 -7.45
CA LEU A 57 6.97 1.92 -7.94
C LEU A 57 6.15 3.06 -7.33
N GLY A 58 6.82 4.11 -6.88
CA GLY A 58 6.18 5.27 -6.30
C GLY A 58 6.74 6.58 -6.88
N ILE A 59 5.86 7.54 -7.05
CA ILE A 59 6.21 8.92 -7.38
C ILE A 59 5.38 9.86 -6.54
N SER A 60 6.00 10.90 -6.01
CA SER A 60 5.31 11.96 -5.30
C SER A 60 5.90 13.31 -5.63
N ASN A 61 5.06 14.33 -5.65
CA ASN A 61 5.48 15.69 -5.88
C ASN A 61 4.65 16.65 -5.03
N ARG A 62 5.31 17.67 -4.50
CA ARG A 62 4.67 18.79 -3.83
C ARG A 62 4.41 19.90 -4.83
N LEU A 63 3.21 20.44 -4.83
CA LEU A 63 2.85 21.59 -5.65
C LEU A 63 3.45 22.88 -5.05
N GLU A 64 4.13 23.67 -5.88
CA GLU A 64 4.86 24.87 -5.45
C GLU A 64 3.94 25.94 -4.83
N HIS A 65 2.72 26.09 -5.36
CA HIS A 65 1.80 27.15 -4.97
C HIS A 65 0.64 26.67 -4.08
N MET A 66 0.64 25.38 -3.71
CA MET A 66 -0.42 24.78 -2.88
C MET A 66 0.20 23.94 -1.75
N PRO A 67 -0.40 23.94 -0.56
CA PRO A 67 0.04 23.07 0.52
C PRO A 67 -0.39 21.61 0.28
N LEU A 68 -0.21 21.12 -0.93
CA LEU A 68 -0.64 19.80 -1.38
C LEU A 68 0.54 19.03 -1.98
N ARG A 69 0.71 17.80 -1.52
CA ARG A 69 1.57 16.79 -2.12
C ARG A 69 0.70 15.65 -2.63
N TRP A 70 0.90 15.27 -3.86
CA TRP A 70 0.25 14.08 -4.43
C TRP A 70 1.22 12.91 -4.47
N HIS A 71 0.68 11.71 -4.40
CA HIS A 71 1.39 10.45 -4.45
C HIS A 71 0.70 9.53 -5.44
N LEU A 72 1.49 8.86 -6.25
CA LEU A 72 1.04 7.80 -7.14
C LEU A 72 1.93 6.58 -6.90
N ALA A 73 1.33 5.43 -6.66
CA ALA A 73 2.06 4.18 -6.56
C ALA A 73 1.46 3.14 -7.50
N LEU A 74 2.34 2.37 -8.13
CA LEU A 74 2.02 1.17 -8.88
C LEU A 74 2.45 -0.02 -8.04
N GLN A 75 1.51 -0.89 -7.68
CA GLN A 75 1.71 -2.07 -6.86
C GLN A 75 1.52 -3.34 -7.68
N HIS A 76 2.16 -4.43 -7.26
CA HIS A 76 2.05 -5.76 -7.90
C HIS A 76 2.44 -5.79 -9.39
N ILE A 77 3.51 -5.09 -9.75
CA ILE A 77 4.00 -5.01 -11.15
C ILE A 77 4.50 -6.39 -11.62
N GLU A 78 4.94 -7.25 -10.70
CA GLU A 78 5.37 -8.64 -10.96
C GLU A 78 4.24 -9.54 -11.48
N THR A 79 2.99 -9.16 -11.24
CA THR A 79 1.80 -9.90 -11.69
C THR A 79 0.91 -9.03 -12.58
N PRO A 80 1.28 -8.86 -13.88
CA PRO A 80 0.53 -7.98 -14.78
C PRO A 80 -0.91 -8.43 -15.00
N ASN A 81 -1.20 -9.72 -14.83
CA ASN A 81 -2.53 -10.30 -14.97
C ASN A 81 -3.15 -10.55 -13.60
N LEU A 82 -3.56 -9.50 -12.89
CA LEU A 82 -4.39 -9.61 -11.69
C LEU A 82 -5.84 -9.95 -12.07
N PHE A 83 -6.04 -10.96 -12.90
CA PHE A 83 -7.35 -11.51 -13.16
C PHE A 83 -7.67 -12.52 -12.06
N PHE A 84 -8.34 -12.06 -11.02
CA PHE A 84 -9.12 -12.99 -10.22
C PHE A 84 -10.36 -13.32 -11.06
N GLU A 85 -10.50 -14.57 -11.43
CA GLU A 85 -11.77 -15.11 -11.89
C GLU A 85 -12.77 -14.90 -10.76
N HIS A 86 -13.51 -13.80 -10.82
CA HIS A 86 -14.72 -13.69 -10.02
C HIS A 86 -15.69 -14.74 -10.55
N THR A 87 -15.90 -15.79 -9.77
CA THR A 87 -16.89 -16.84 -10.03
C THR A 87 -18.33 -16.28 -10.13
N ASN A 88 -18.53 -15.01 -9.81
CA ASN A 88 -19.80 -14.31 -9.92
C ASN A 88 -19.87 -13.51 -11.23
N SER A 89 -20.62 -14.05 -12.16
CA SER A 89 -20.79 -13.64 -13.56
C SER A 89 -21.41 -12.25 -13.78
N ASP A 90 -21.68 -11.46 -12.75
CA ASP A 90 -22.47 -10.23 -12.86
C ASP A 90 -21.65 -8.92 -12.90
N MET A 91 -20.34 -9.00 -12.76
CA MET A 91 -19.48 -7.85 -13.00
C MET A 91 -18.97 -7.85 -14.44
N PRO A 92 -19.00 -6.72 -15.15
CA PRO A 92 -18.46 -6.65 -16.50
C PRO A 92 -16.97 -6.99 -16.44
N GLN A 93 -16.63 -8.18 -16.93
CA GLN A 93 -15.25 -8.57 -17.22
C GLN A 93 -14.78 -7.71 -18.39
N SER A 94 -14.34 -6.50 -18.08
CA SER A 94 -13.70 -5.68 -19.09
C SER A 94 -12.26 -6.17 -19.26
N ASN A 95 -12.02 -6.93 -20.32
CA ASN A 95 -10.67 -7.32 -20.78
C ASN A 95 -9.85 -6.11 -21.29
N ASN A 96 -10.25 -4.90 -20.95
CA ASN A 96 -9.53 -3.70 -21.35
C ASN A 96 -8.23 -3.56 -20.58
N PHE A 97 -7.13 -3.40 -21.31
CA PHE A 97 -5.80 -3.11 -20.78
C PHE A 97 -5.82 -1.97 -19.74
N GLY A 98 -6.61 -0.92 -19.98
CA GLY A 98 -6.78 0.18 -19.04
C GLY A 98 -7.34 -0.24 -17.68
N TYR A 99 -8.25 -1.21 -17.67
CA TYR A 99 -8.83 -1.74 -16.43
C TYR A 99 -7.80 -2.56 -15.61
N ALA A 100 -6.96 -3.32 -16.31
CA ALA A 100 -5.86 -4.05 -15.69
C ALA A 100 -4.87 -3.08 -15.04
N VAL A 101 -4.47 -2.02 -15.74
CA VAL A 101 -3.55 -1.01 -15.20
C VAL A 101 -4.14 -0.28 -14.00
N LEU A 102 -5.42 0.07 -14.01
CA LEU A 102 -6.08 0.75 -12.88
C LEU A 102 -6.02 -0.06 -11.57
N LYS A 103 -6.04 -1.38 -11.63
CA LYS A 103 -5.92 -2.24 -10.44
C LYS A 103 -4.55 -2.13 -9.75
N HIS A 104 -3.52 -1.76 -10.48
CA HIS A 104 -2.18 -1.56 -9.92
C HIS A 104 -1.98 -0.17 -9.30
N ILE A 105 -2.90 0.78 -9.59
CA ILE A 105 -2.75 2.18 -9.18
C ILE A 105 -3.31 2.41 -7.79
N VAL A 106 -2.47 3.00 -6.93
CA VAL A 106 -2.86 3.61 -5.66
C VAL A 106 -2.57 5.09 -5.74
N PHE A 107 -3.59 5.89 -5.49
CA PHE A 107 -3.46 7.34 -5.45
C PHE A 107 -3.52 7.84 -4.02
N GLY A 108 -2.68 8.83 -3.70
CA GLY A 108 -2.66 9.50 -2.41
C GLY A 108 -2.53 11.01 -2.56
N SER A 109 -3.01 11.72 -1.55
CA SER A 109 -2.80 13.16 -1.40
C SER A 109 -2.53 13.51 0.06
N GLU A 110 -1.62 14.45 0.28
CA GLU A 110 -1.26 14.95 1.59
C GLU A 110 -1.46 16.47 1.60
N LEU A 111 -2.38 16.93 2.43
CA LEU A 111 -2.61 18.35 2.69
C LEU A 111 -1.72 18.80 3.85
N LEU A 112 -0.75 19.66 3.56
CA LEU A 112 0.22 20.21 4.50
C LEU A 112 -0.43 21.37 5.27
N VAL A 113 -1.20 21.06 6.33
CA VAL A 113 -1.95 22.04 7.11
C VAL A 113 -1.01 22.96 7.91
N HIS A 114 0.09 22.42 8.38
CA HIS A 114 1.12 23.13 9.13
C HIS A 114 2.50 22.54 8.82
N LYS A 115 3.59 23.24 9.15
CA LYS A 115 4.97 22.74 9.01
C LYS A 115 5.20 21.39 9.69
N ASN A 116 4.42 21.11 10.72
CA ASN A 116 4.52 19.92 11.55
C ASN A 116 3.26 19.05 11.54
N ALA A 117 2.27 19.34 10.70
CA ALA A 117 1.03 18.58 10.65
C ALA A 117 0.51 18.45 9.23
N SER A 118 0.08 17.26 8.85
CA SER A 118 -0.57 17.00 7.58
C SER A 118 -1.76 16.07 7.72
N ILE A 119 -2.68 16.18 6.77
CA ILE A 119 -3.82 15.28 6.61
C ILE A 119 -3.59 14.51 5.31
N ILE A 120 -3.77 13.20 5.37
CA ILE A 120 -3.45 12.29 4.27
C ILE A 120 -4.73 11.61 3.82
N PHE A 121 -4.95 11.56 2.51
CA PHE A 121 -6.02 10.78 1.88
C PHE A 121 -5.41 9.79 0.91
N GLY A 122 -5.99 8.60 0.85
CA GLY A 122 -5.54 7.56 -0.06
C GLY A 122 -6.73 6.84 -0.69
N TYR A 123 -6.51 6.37 -1.91
CA TYR A 123 -7.46 5.56 -2.65
C TYR A 123 -6.75 4.40 -3.34
N ASN A 124 -7.17 3.19 -3.03
CA ASN A 124 -6.65 1.96 -3.61
C ASN A 124 -7.71 1.34 -4.52
N ASN A 125 -7.46 1.40 -5.82
CA ASN A 125 -8.37 0.87 -6.82
C ASN A 125 -8.54 -0.65 -6.68
N ARG A 126 -7.46 -1.39 -6.43
CA ARG A 126 -7.50 -2.85 -6.28
C ARG A 126 -8.42 -3.25 -5.14
N THR A 127 -8.22 -2.70 -3.95
CA THR A 127 -9.08 -2.97 -2.79
C THR A 127 -10.55 -2.64 -3.10
N ARG A 128 -10.78 -1.56 -3.84
CA ARG A 128 -12.13 -1.19 -4.29
C ARG A 128 -12.75 -2.26 -5.16
N PHE A 129 -12.03 -2.75 -6.17
CA PHE A 129 -12.55 -3.76 -7.11
C PHE A 129 -12.72 -5.14 -6.49
N GLU A 130 -11.80 -5.54 -5.60
CA GLU A 130 -11.83 -6.88 -5.00
C GLU A 130 -12.85 -7.02 -3.86
N MET A 131 -13.10 -5.95 -3.12
CA MET A 131 -13.88 -5.99 -1.88
C MET A 131 -15.23 -5.29 -1.95
N ILE A 132 -15.61 -4.73 -3.11
CA ILE A 132 -16.92 -4.11 -3.26
C ILE A 132 -18.01 -5.19 -3.37
N MET A 133 -19.05 -5.06 -2.58
CA MET A 133 -20.26 -5.88 -2.70
C MET A 133 -21.34 -5.09 -3.45
N GLN A 134 -22.14 -5.78 -4.30
CA GLN A 134 -23.20 -5.15 -5.10
C GLN A 134 -24.24 -4.43 -4.24
N ASP A 135 -24.59 -4.99 -3.09
CA ASP A 135 -25.64 -4.47 -2.22
C ASP A 135 -25.17 -3.31 -1.30
N ARG A 136 -23.86 -3.14 -1.08
CA ARG A 136 -23.34 -2.13 -0.14
C ARG A 136 -22.04 -1.50 -0.66
N ARG A 137 -22.19 -0.34 -1.28
CA ARG A 137 -21.08 0.47 -1.79
C ARG A 137 -20.45 1.34 -0.69
N GLY A 138 -19.87 0.75 0.34
CA GLY A 138 -19.17 1.48 1.40
C GLY A 138 -17.92 2.26 0.93
N LEU A 139 -17.18 2.84 1.86
CA LEU A 139 -15.91 3.56 1.63
C LEU A 139 -14.72 2.61 1.38
N VAL A 140 -14.99 1.40 0.87
CA VAL A 140 -13.95 0.40 0.57
C VAL A 140 -12.94 0.98 -0.42
N GLY A 141 -11.66 0.81 -0.13
CA GLY A 141 -10.56 1.35 -0.91
C GLY A 141 -10.15 2.77 -0.53
N PHE A 142 -10.95 3.50 0.28
CA PHE A 142 -10.56 4.79 0.82
C PHE A 142 -9.81 4.65 2.13
N SER A 143 -8.82 5.52 2.32
CA SER A 143 -8.08 5.69 3.57
C SER A 143 -7.91 7.17 3.89
N CYS A 144 -7.89 7.48 5.17
CA CYS A 144 -7.54 8.81 5.64
C CYS A 144 -6.61 8.69 6.84
N GLY A 145 -5.77 9.70 7.02
CA GLY A 145 -4.80 9.71 8.11
C GLY A 145 -4.35 11.11 8.46
N MET A 146 -3.56 11.19 9.50
CA MET A 146 -2.91 12.41 9.94
C MET A 146 -1.49 12.12 10.38
N SER A 147 -0.61 13.10 10.19
CA SER A 147 0.75 13.04 10.70
C SER A 147 1.10 14.28 11.51
N PHE A 148 1.89 14.09 12.55
CA PHE A 148 2.40 15.16 13.41
C PHE A 148 3.89 14.98 13.64
N LYS A 149 4.65 16.05 13.45
CA LYS A 149 6.09 16.08 13.73
C LYS A 149 6.35 16.91 14.99
N ILE A 150 6.94 16.27 16.00
CA ILE A 150 7.36 16.92 17.25
C ILE A 150 8.85 16.69 17.43
N LYS A 151 9.67 17.70 17.17
CA LYS A 151 11.14 17.61 17.18
C LYS A 151 11.61 16.49 16.24
N ARG A 152 12.19 15.41 16.78
CA ARG A 152 12.67 14.24 16.03
C ARG A 152 11.65 13.12 15.87
N PHE A 153 10.48 13.22 16.48
CA PHE A 153 9.44 12.21 16.44
C PHE A 153 8.38 12.59 15.41
N HIS A 154 8.01 11.62 14.57
CA HIS A 154 6.89 11.69 13.64
C HIS A 154 5.85 10.68 14.08
N PHE A 155 4.66 11.13 14.37
CA PHE A 155 3.50 10.32 14.72
C PHE A 155 2.57 10.23 13.52
N TYR A 156 2.11 9.04 13.24
CA TYR A 156 1.17 8.76 12.16
C TYR A 156 -0.03 8.04 12.71
N TYR A 157 -1.18 8.45 12.29
CA TYR A 157 -2.42 7.71 12.48
C TYR A 157 -3.11 7.58 11.15
N SER A 158 -3.62 6.38 10.83
CA SER A 158 -4.41 6.18 9.63
C SER A 158 -5.55 5.22 9.89
N ARG A 159 -6.62 5.45 9.15
CA ARG A 159 -7.79 4.59 9.08
C ARG A 159 -8.05 4.23 7.64
N SER A 160 -8.08 2.94 7.33
CA SER A 160 -8.35 2.43 5.99
C SER A 160 -9.51 1.47 6.00
N SER A 161 -10.41 1.62 5.04
CA SER A 161 -11.56 0.75 4.86
C SER A 161 -11.23 -0.32 3.84
N HIS A 162 -10.94 -1.55 4.32
CA HIS A 162 -10.63 -2.70 3.48
C HIS A 162 -11.87 -3.54 3.21
N HIS A 163 -12.83 -3.53 4.12
CA HIS A 163 -14.06 -4.32 4.01
C HIS A 163 -15.25 -3.48 4.48
N TYR A 164 -16.46 -3.79 3.99
CA TYR A 164 -17.66 -3.05 4.37
C TYR A 164 -17.99 -3.15 5.87
N SER A 165 -17.58 -4.25 6.52
CA SER A 165 -17.86 -4.51 7.95
C SER A 165 -16.79 -3.98 8.90
N GLY A 166 -15.67 -3.43 8.41
CA GLY A 166 -14.61 -3.00 9.29
C GLY A 166 -13.57 -2.09 8.63
N ALA A 167 -13.04 -1.20 9.45
CA ALA A 167 -11.90 -0.35 9.08
C ALA A 167 -10.69 -0.72 9.95
N LEU A 168 -9.52 -0.78 9.34
CA LEU A 168 -8.25 -0.98 10.02
C LEU A 168 -7.73 0.38 10.49
N ASN A 169 -7.38 0.47 11.78
CA ASN A 169 -6.70 1.61 12.35
C ASN A 169 -5.23 1.26 12.54
N SER A 170 -4.34 2.12 12.07
CA SER A 170 -2.89 1.96 12.21
C SER A 170 -2.30 3.17 12.90
N PHE A 171 -1.36 2.92 13.81
CA PHE A 171 -0.61 3.94 14.51
C PHE A 171 0.88 3.67 14.35
N GLY A 172 1.67 4.69 14.05
CA GLY A 172 3.12 4.57 13.87
C GLY A 172 3.87 5.73 14.47
N ILE A 173 5.09 5.45 14.93
CA ILE A 173 6.06 6.43 15.41
C ILE A 173 7.37 6.20 14.66
N VAL A 174 7.86 7.25 14.01
CA VAL A 174 9.17 7.24 13.35
C VAL A 174 10.07 8.28 14.02
N THR A 175 11.31 7.92 14.31
CA THR A 175 12.29 8.84 14.87
C THR A 175 13.51 8.94 13.95
N ASN A 176 14.02 10.16 13.76
CA ASN A 176 15.22 10.43 13.01
C ASN A 176 16.35 10.82 13.97
N PHE A 177 17.46 10.06 13.97
CA PHE A 177 18.62 10.28 14.81
C PHE A 177 19.70 11.16 14.18
N GLN A 178 19.51 11.62 12.93
CA GLN A 178 20.45 12.58 12.35
C GLN A 178 20.45 13.88 13.15
N LYS A 179 21.63 14.30 13.60
CA LYS A 179 21.85 15.65 14.13
C LYS A 179 21.55 16.66 13.02
N GLN A 180 20.65 17.58 13.28
CA GLN A 180 20.52 18.84 12.53
C GLN A 180 21.68 19.75 12.87
#